data_1c7ba86d3432aaa013acebf584469a82
#
_entry.id   1c7ba86d3432aaa013acebf584469a82
#
_cell.length_a   1.000
_cell.length_b   1.000
_cell.length_c   1.000
_cell.angle_alpha   90.00
_cell.angle_beta   90.00
_cell.angle_gamma   90.00
#
_symmetry.space_group_name_H-M   'P 1'
#
loop_
_entity.id
_entity.type
_entity.pdbx_description
1 polymer ?
#
loop_
_entity_poly.entity_id
_entity_poly.type
_entity_poly.pdbx_seq_one_letter_code
_entity_poly.pdbx_strand_id
1 'polypeptide(L)'
;MSGSAKKLADIKQLENRNIFYSIVTQQKKMYFIKGDYSSEISKPRIKLLFADDYLTVNPCDFWQDIKTTGLDNEGFVDFRNGKKPLRLLERLITLFTGDDDIILDFFSGSGTTGQAVMEFNNKLSTNRKFILIQLPEVLDEIIKKQTGESKKDTQNLINYLDSINRPHYLSEIGKERIFQAGKRILGKDNDKGFRVFKLDDSNMTNVFYSVDDYSQGLLSNLESNIKSDRNDLDLLFGCLIEWGLPLSLPYNSEEIDGCTIHDYNNGDLIACFDENIPDSVIKQIAKKRPLRAVFRDSSFANSPSKINVGEIFKSLAPDTKVKVI
;
A
#
# COMPACT_ATOMS: atom_id res chain seq x y z
N MET A 1 37.17 12.60 26.20
CA MET A 1 37.36 14.06 25.96
C MET A 1 38.65 14.27 25.23
N SER A 2 38.71 15.23 24.28
CA SER A 2 39.97 15.64 23.62
C SER A 2 40.89 16.36 24.59
N GLY A 3 42.17 16.51 24.23
CA GLY A 3 43.15 17.22 25.10
C GLY A 3 42.74 18.66 25.42
N SER A 4 42.18 19.39 24.45
CA SER A 4 41.65 20.74 24.65
C SER A 4 40.45 20.78 25.61
N ALA A 5 39.53 19.81 25.49
CA ALA A 5 38.38 19.71 26.39
C ALA A 5 38.85 19.34 27.84
N LYS A 6 39.90 18.55 27.99
CA LYS A 6 40.47 18.23 29.30
C LYS A 6 41.08 19.48 29.97
N LYS A 7 41.81 20.33 29.21
CA LYS A 7 42.34 21.60 29.73
C LYS A 7 41.25 22.55 30.17
N LEU A 8 40.20 22.71 29.36
CA LEU A 8 39.02 23.52 29.73
C LEU A 8 38.34 23.01 31.01
N ALA A 9 38.21 21.70 31.15
CA ALA A 9 37.66 21.09 32.35
C ALA A 9 38.53 21.38 33.58
N ASP A 10 39.87 21.36 33.46
CA ASP A 10 40.81 21.68 34.55
C ASP A 10 40.63 23.14 35.00
N ILE A 11 40.57 24.08 34.05
CA ILE A 11 40.35 25.50 34.35
C ILE A 11 39.01 25.70 35.07
N LYS A 12 37.94 25.14 34.49
CA LYS A 12 36.56 25.32 35.00
C LYS A 12 36.40 24.72 36.39
N GLN A 13 37.14 23.64 36.70
CA GLN A 13 37.10 23.02 38.00
C GLN A 13 37.73 23.91 39.10
N LEU A 14 38.76 24.68 38.76
CA LEU A 14 39.38 25.64 39.67
C LEU A 14 38.46 26.83 39.99
N GLU A 15 37.65 27.19 39.03
CA GLU A 15 36.66 28.31 39.17
C GLU A 15 35.38 27.89 39.85
N ASN A 16 35.03 26.60 39.86
CA ASN A 16 33.71 26.11 40.22
C ASN A 16 33.77 25.16 41.41
N ARG A 17 33.07 25.50 42.49
CA ARG A 17 32.98 24.68 43.70
C ARG A 17 31.95 23.55 43.59
N ASN A 18 31.19 23.48 42.48
CA ASN A 18 30.18 22.47 42.29
C ASN A 18 30.81 21.15 41.85
N ILE A 19 30.32 20.05 42.39
CA ILE A 19 30.74 18.70 42.05
C ILE A 19 30.39 18.38 40.59
N PHE A 20 29.28 18.92 40.07
CA PHE A 20 28.82 18.78 38.69
C PHE A 20 28.96 20.10 37.95
N TYR A 21 29.56 20.10 36.78
CA TYR A 21 29.71 21.26 35.92
C TYR A 21 29.73 20.89 34.44
N SER A 22 29.52 21.88 33.56
CA SER A 22 29.59 21.69 32.11
C SER A 22 30.67 22.58 31.50
N ILE A 23 31.26 22.12 30.43
CA ILE A 23 32.15 22.87 29.56
C ILE A 23 31.65 22.82 28.11
N VAL A 24 31.84 23.92 27.38
CA VAL A 24 31.58 24.01 25.94
C VAL A 24 32.90 24.27 25.23
N THR A 25 33.26 23.41 24.27
CA THR A 25 34.45 23.57 23.45
C THR A 25 34.27 24.62 22.37
N GLN A 26 35.34 25.09 21.73
CA GLN A 26 35.30 26.00 20.58
C GLN A 26 34.43 25.44 19.44
N GLN A 27 34.34 24.13 19.28
CA GLN A 27 33.48 23.43 18.33
C GLN A 27 32.01 23.32 18.78
N LYS A 28 31.60 24.10 19.82
CA LYS A 28 30.28 24.06 20.42
C LYS A 28 29.85 22.72 21.00
N LYS A 29 30.78 21.81 21.23
CA LYS A 29 30.49 20.50 21.86
C LYS A 29 30.44 20.67 23.38
N MET A 30 29.31 20.32 23.99
CA MET A 30 29.08 20.36 25.43
C MET A 30 29.51 19.05 26.10
N TYR A 31 30.14 19.15 27.24
CA TYR A 31 30.48 18.03 28.09
C TYR A 31 30.00 18.30 29.51
N PHE A 32 29.37 17.32 30.13
CA PHE A 32 29.00 17.32 31.52
C PHE A 32 30.03 16.53 32.31
N ILE A 33 30.46 17.06 33.41
CA ILE A 33 31.61 16.54 34.17
C ILE A 33 31.23 16.44 35.66
N LYS A 34 31.56 15.33 36.27
CA LYS A 34 31.60 15.19 37.73
C LYS A 34 33.05 15.34 38.15
N GLY A 35 33.35 16.39 38.94
CA GLY A 35 34.58 16.53 39.71
C GLY A 35 34.58 15.53 40.86
N ASP A 36 35.49 15.50 41.73
CA ASP A 36 35.47 14.71 42.96
C ASP A 36 35.05 13.24 42.79
N TYR A 37 35.60 12.61 41.74
CA TYR A 37 35.30 11.22 41.42
C TYR A 37 36.07 10.24 42.34
N SER A 38 37.33 10.60 42.69
CA SER A 38 38.19 9.80 43.56
C SER A 38 39.22 10.69 44.22
N SER A 39 39.45 10.47 45.50
CA SER A 39 40.48 11.16 46.28
C SER A 39 41.90 10.69 45.97
N GLU A 40 42.04 9.56 45.27
CA GLU A 40 43.35 8.94 44.99
C GLU A 40 43.98 9.44 43.70
N ILE A 41 43.26 10.24 42.92
CA ILE A 41 43.68 10.70 41.59
C ILE A 41 43.93 12.21 41.63
N SER A 42 45.05 12.67 41.09
CA SER A 42 45.42 14.09 41.05
C SER A 42 44.41 15.00 40.29
N LYS A 43 43.61 14.42 39.41
CA LYS A 43 42.54 15.10 38.66
C LYS A 43 41.25 14.28 38.71
N PRO A 44 40.55 14.29 39.84
CA PRO A 44 39.41 13.39 40.10
C PRO A 44 38.13 13.81 39.37
N ARG A 45 38.12 13.73 38.04
CA ARG A 45 36.96 14.05 37.24
C ARG A 45 36.64 12.97 36.21
N ILE A 46 35.37 12.78 35.98
CA ILE A 46 34.87 11.90 34.92
C ILE A 46 33.89 12.68 34.02
N LYS A 47 33.84 12.31 32.73
CA LYS A 47 32.79 12.73 31.82
C LYS A 47 31.52 11.96 32.17
N LEU A 48 30.42 12.68 32.38
CA LEU A 48 29.10 12.07 32.46
C LEU A 48 28.62 11.73 31.06
N LEU A 49 28.05 10.58 30.90
CA LEU A 49 27.43 10.10 29.70
C LEU A 49 25.95 10.00 29.98
N PHE A 50 25.13 10.59 29.09
CA PHE A 50 23.70 10.41 29.18
C PHE A 50 23.35 9.04 28.61
N ALA A 51 22.46 8.34 29.29
CA ALA A 51 22.03 7.01 28.86
C ALA A 51 21.46 7.04 27.44
N ASP A 52 20.71 8.09 27.09
CA ASP A 52 20.12 8.28 25.77
C ASP A 52 21.14 8.28 24.63
N ASP A 53 22.36 8.78 24.86
CA ASP A 53 23.45 8.78 23.86
C ASP A 53 24.05 7.38 23.64
N TYR A 54 23.80 6.42 24.53
CA TYR A 54 24.45 5.12 24.56
C TYR A 54 23.51 3.92 24.60
N LEU A 55 22.21 4.17 24.71
CA LEU A 55 21.17 3.13 24.65
C LEU A 55 20.87 2.68 23.21
N THR A 56 21.34 3.44 22.22
CA THR A 56 21.18 3.07 20.81
C THR A 56 22.38 2.28 20.32
N VAL A 57 22.13 1.15 19.71
CA VAL A 57 23.13 0.33 19.03
C VAL A 57 22.97 0.54 17.52
N ASN A 58 24.08 0.74 16.81
CA ASN A 58 24.02 0.79 15.36
C ASN A 58 23.41 -0.50 14.82
N PRO A 59 22.44 -0.43 13.92
CA PRO A 59 21.92 -1.62 13.27
C PRO A 59 23.06 -2.25 12.46
N CYS A 60 23.34 -3.51 12.76
CA CYS A 60 24.30 -4.33 12.02
C CYS A 60 23.53 -5.35 11.16
N ASP A 61 24.22 -6.22 10.49
CA ASP A 61 23.66 -7.27 9.63
C ASP A 61 23.14 -8.49 10.41
N PHE A 62 23.43 -8.58 11.71
CA PHE A 62 23.00 -9.67 12.58
C PHE A 62 22.09 -9.19 13.72
N TRP A 63 20.80 -9.50 13.65
CA TRP A 63 19.77 -9.02 14.58
C TRP A 63 19.28 -10.12 15.52
N GLN A 64 19.98 -10.30 16.62
CA GLN A 64 19.68 -11.34 17.64
C GLN A 64 18.34 -11.12 18.36
N ASP A 65 17.83 -9.91 18.37
CA ASP A 65 16.59 -9.54 19.04
C ASP A 65 15.34 -9.85 18.23
N ILE A 66 15.49 -10.28 16.96
CA ILE A 66 14.40 -10.70 16.11
C ILE A 66 14.23 -12.21 16.17
N LYS A 67 13.18 -12.64 16.86
CA LYS A 67 12.85 -14.06 16.98
C LYS A 67 12.15 -14.54 15.71
N THR A 68 12.54 -15.72 15.22
CA THR A 68 11.94 -16.40 14.07
C THR A 68 11.02 -17.55 14.47
N THR A 69 10.93 -17.84 15.76
CA THR A 69 10.10 -18.88 16.36
C THR A 69 9.06 -18.30 17.31
N GLY A 70 7.96 -18.99 17.53
CA GLY A 70 6.86 -18.53 18.40
C GLY A 70 6.04 -17.39 17.78
N LEU A 71 5.92 -17.37 16.45
CA LEU A 71 5.14 -16.38 15.70
C LEU A 71 3.65 -16.74 15.58
N ASP A 72 3.22 -17.79 16.24
CA ASP A 72 1.85 -18.34 16.13
C ASP A 72 0.79 -17.29 16.45
N ASN A 73 1.07 -16.41 17.40
CA ASN A 73 0.15 -15.36 17.83
C ASN A 73 0.25 -14.07 16.99
N GLU A 74 1.19 -13.97 16.05
CA GLU A 74 1.29 -12.81 15.18
C GLU A 74 0.31 -12.88 14.01
N GLY A 75 -0.37 -11.78 13.74
CA GLY A 75 -1.15 -11.58 12.51
C GLY A 75 -2.53 -12.20 12.50
N PHE A 76 -3.02 -12.73 13.64
CA PHE A 76 -4.41 -13.18 13.82
C PHE A 76 -4.88 -14.30 12.87
N VAL A 77 -3.96 -14.88 12.14
CA VAL A 77 -4.18 -16.04 11.28
C VAL A 77 -3.19 -17.14 11.68
N ASP A 78 -3.66 -18.38 11.76
CA ASP A 78 -2.82 -19.52 12.08
C ASP A 78 -2.04 -19.94 10.82
N PHE A 79 -0.88 -19.31 10.63
CA PHE A 79 0.04 -19.60 9.55
C PHE A 79 1.42 -19.87 10.12
N ARG A 80 1.72 -21.15 10.42
CA ARG A 80 2.92 -21.53 11.17
C ARG A 80 4.19 -21.47 10.34
N ASN A 81 4.13 -21.98 9.11
CA ASN A 81 5.30 -22.11 8.25
C ASN A 81 5.44 -20.92 7.28
N GLY A 82 6.53 -20.19 7.38
CA GLY A 82 6.85 -19.08 6.47
C GLY A 82 6.43 -17.69 6.93
N LYS A 83 5.76 -17.55 8.09
CA LYS A 83 5.43 -16.24 8.66
C LYS A 83 6.71 -15.47 9.01
N LYS A 84 6.79 -14.23 8.56
CA LYS A 84 7.90 -13.33 8.94
C LYS A 84 7.55 -12.57 10.21
N PRO A 85 8.51 -12.32 11.11
CA PRO A 85 8.27 -11.52 12.31
C PRO A 85 7.88 -10.09 11.95
N LEU A 86 6.83 -9.54 12.56
CA LEU A 86 6.45 -8.14 12.40
C LEU A 86 7.62 -7.20 12.73
N ARG A 87 8.34 -7.48 13.80
CA ARG A 87 9.50 -6.69 14.22
C ARG A 87 10.61 -6.57 13.17
N LEU A 88 10.78 -7.62 12.33
CA LEU A 88 11.70 -7.55 11.19
C LEU A 88 11.23 -6.50 10.17
N LEU A 89 9.94 -6.57 9.81
CA LEU A 89 9.36 -5.65 8.82
C LEU A 89 9.34 -4.21 9.33
N GLU A 90 8.96 -3.98 10.58
CA GLU A 90 9.02 -2.66 11.21
C GLU A 90 10.44 -2.07 11.16
N ARG A 91 11.46 -2.87 11.42
CA ARG A 91 12.87 -2.44 11.34
C ARG A 91 13.27 -2.08 9.92
N LEU A 92 12.91 -2.92 8.94
CA LEU A 92 13.18 -2.62 7.52
C LEU A 92 12.47 -1.35 7.06
N ILE A 93 11.19 -1.18 7.43
CA ILE A 93 10.43 0.04 7.15
C ILE A 93 11.14 1.27 7.75
N THR A 94 11.56 1.18 9.01
CA THR A 94 12.26 2.28 9.70
C THR A 94 13.57 2.67 9.01
N LEU A 95 14.34 1.68 8.53
CA LEU A 95 15.67 1.91 7.98
C LEU A 95 15.66 2.39 6.53
N PHE A 96 14.67 1.96 5.74
CA PHE A 96 14.72 2.07 4.28
C PHE A 96 13.60 2.90 3.66
N THR A 97 12.62 3.39 4.44
CA THR A 97 11.47 4.12 3.88
C THR A 97 11.22 5.46 4.55
N GLY A 98 10.87 6.46 3.74
CA GLY A 98 10.27 7.73 4.16
C GLY A 98 8.79 7.61 4.48
N ASP A 99 8.13 8.72 4.86
CA ASP A 99 6.77 8.71 5.41
C ASP A 99 5.65 8.47 4.39
N ASP A 100 5.92 8.70 3.11
CA ASP A 100 4.94 8.56 2.01
C ASP A 100 5.36 7.51 0.97
N ASP A 101 6.37 6.68 1.27
CA ASP A 101 6.91 5.71 0.34
C ASP A 101 5.95 4.54 0.07
N ILE A 102 6.16 3.88 -1.06
CA ILE A 102 5.44 2.67 -1.46
C ILE A 102 6.31 1.45 -1.21
N ILE A 103 5.79 0.48 -0.46
CA ILE A 103 6.46 -0.76 -0.12
C ILE A 103 5.89 -1.88 -0.98
N LEU A 104 6.73 -2.49 -1.81
CA LEU A 104 6.35 -3.62 -2.67
C LEU A 104 6.85 -4.93 -2.08
N ASP A 105 5.94 -5.90 -1.92
CA ASP A 105 6.24 -7.28 -1.56
C ASP A 105 5.57 -8.22 -2.57
N PHE A 106 6.36 -8.79 -3.47
CA PHE A 106 5.86 -9.62 -4.57
C PHE A 106 5.86 -11.12 -4.26
N PHE A 107 6.13 -11.51 -3.01
CA PHE A 107 5.89 -12.84 -2.45
C PHE A 107 5.29 -12.72 -1.04
N SER A 108 4.16 -12.04 -0.95
CA SER A 108 3.60 -11.55 0.32
C SER A 108 3.17 -12.65 1.31
N GLY A 109 3.02 -13.88 0.83
CA GLY A 109 2.67 -15.02 1.67
C GLY A 109 1.44 -14.75 2.55
N SER A 110 1.63 -14.74 3.85
CA SER A 110 0.58 -14.42 4.82
C SER A 110 0.27 -12.93 4.98
N GLY A 111 0.84 -12.02 4.16
CA GLY A 111 0.56 -10.59 4.21
C GLY A 111 1.18 -9.83 5.39
N THR A 112 2.29 -10.31 5.95
CA THR A 112 2.95 -9.67 7.10
C THR A 112 3.35 -8.23 6.79
N THR A 113 3.83 -7.95 5.58
CA THR A 113 4.25 -6.62 5.14
C THR A 113 3.10 -5.62 5.19
N GLY A 114 1.91 -5.99 4.70
CA GLY A 114 0.73 -5.13 4.75
C GLY A 114 0.33 -4.77 6.18
N GLN A 115 0.28 -5.75 7.08
CA GLN A 115 0.03 -5.52 8.50
C GLN A 115 1.08 -4.58 9.10
N ALA A 116 2.37 -4.82 8.85
CA ALA A 116 3.44 -4.01 9.38
C ALA A 116 3.33 -2.54 8.94
N VAL A 117 3.03 -2.28 7.66
CA VAL A 117 2.84 -0.92 7.14
C VAL A 117 1.65 -0.25 7.80
N MET A 118 0.51 -0.91 7.92
CA MET A 118 -0.69 -0.34 8.55
C MET A 118 -0.45 0.00 10.02
N GLU A 119 0.16 -0.91 10.79
CA GLU A 119 0.48 -0.68 12.20
C GLU A 119 1.52 0.42 12.36
N PHE A 120 2.52 0.48 11.49
CA PHE A 120 3.55 1.51 11.50
C PHE A 120 2.99 2.89 11.19
N ASN A 121 2.13 3.00 10.17
CA ASN A 121 1.43 4.24 9.83
C ASN A 121 0.57 4.73 11.01
N ASN A 122 -0.17 3.82 11.66
CA ASN A 122 -0.97 4.17 12.82
C ASN A 122 -0.13 4.68 14.00
N LYS A 123 1.01 4.04 14.25
CA LYS A 123 1.91 4.37 15.36
C LYS A 123 2.62 5.71 15.19
N LEU A 124 3.02 6.04 13.97
CA LEU A 124 3.84 7.21 13.66
C LEU A 124 3.09 8.31 12.90
N SER A 125 1.80 8.12 12.61
CA SER A 125 0.97 9.04 11.82
C SER A 125 1.57 9.33 10.44
N THR A 126 2.06 8.29 9.76
CA THR A 126 2.63 8.34 8.41
C THR A 126 1.67 7.76 7.38
N ASN A 127 1.97 7.92 6.08
CA ASN A 127 1.07 7.56 4.98
C ASN A 127 1.75 6.64 3.96
N ARG A 128 2.60 5.72 4.42
CA ARG A 128 3.21 4.71 3.55
C ARG A 128 2.14 3.84 2.91
N LYS A 129 2.35 3.47 1.67
CA LYS A 129 1.49 2.56 0.92
C LYS A 129 2.15 1.21 0.75
N PHE A 130 1.35 0.17 0.52
CA PHE A 130 1.87 -1.15 0.21
C PHE A 130 1.23 -1.72 -1.06
N ILE A 131 2.02 -2.49 -1.78
CA ILE A 131 1.58 -3.32 -2.89
C ILE A 131 2.04 -4.75 -2.59
N LEU A 132 1.07 -5.66 -2.44
CA LEU A 132 1.34 -7.05 -2.16
C LEU A 132 0.92 -7.91 -3.34
N ILE A 133 1.81 -8.77 -3.79
CA ILE A 133 1.54 -9.71 -4.88
C ILE A 133 1.68 -11.12 -4.33
N GLN A 134 0.67 -11.95 -4.55
CA GLN A 134 0.66 -13.35 -4.16
C GLN A 134 -0.02 -14.19 -5.23
N LEU A 135 0.63 -15.27 -5.63
CA LEU A 135 0.02 -16.27 -6.48
C LEU A 135 -1.16 -16.93 -5.74
N PRO A 136 -2.28 -17.20 -6.42
CA PRO A 136 -3.43 -17.87 -5.82
C PRO A 136 -3.18 -19.38 -5.73
N GLU A 137 -2.18 -19.77 -4.93
CA GLU A 137 -1.85 -21.17 -4.70
C GLU A 137 -3.02 -21.90 -4.05
N VAL A 138 -3.45 -23.00 -4.66
CA VAL A 138 -4.58 -23.81 -4.20
C VAL A 138 -4.12 -24.71 -3.07
N LEU A 139 -4.60 -24.49 -1.86
CA LEU A 139 -4.22 -25.25 -0.67
C LEU A 139 -4.59 -26.75 -0.78
N ASP A 140 -5.69 -27.07 -1.46
CA ASP A 140 -6.13 -28.45 -1.72
C ASP A 140 -5.14 -29.23 -2.61
N GLU A 141 -4.37 -28.56 -3.45
CA GLU A 141 -3.31 -29.17 -4.25
C GLU A 141 -2.00 -29.27 -3.47
N ILE A 142 -1.71 -28.29 -2.63
CA ILE A 142 -0.53 -28.30 -1.79
C ILE A 142 -0.58 -29.42 -0.78
N ILE A 143 -1.71 -29.62 -0.12
CA ILE A 143 -1.88 -30.64 0.93
C ILE A 143 -1.71 -32.06 0.40
N LYS A 144 -2.02 -32.33 -0.87
CA LYS A 144 -1.83 -33.64 -1.52
C LYS A 144 -0.36 -34.05 -1.59
N LYS A 145 0.53 -33.06 -1.65
CA LYS A 145 2.00 -33.26 -1.78
C LYS A 145 2.72 -33.24 -0.45
N GLN A 146 2.02 -32.96 0.64
CA GLN A 146 2.59 -32.81 1.97
C GLN A 146 2.38 -34.05 2.85
N THR A 147 3.27 -34.21 3.83
CA THR A 147 3.21 -35.27 4.84
C THR A 147 3.51 -34.70 6.23
N GLY A 148 3.18 -35.43 7.29
CA GLY A 148 3.53 -35.09 8.65
C GLY A 148 2.92 -33.76 9.13
N GLU A 149 3.73 -32.95 9.78
CA GLU A 149 3.29 -31.70 10.41
C GLU A 149 2.87 -30.64 9.37
N SER A 150 3.58 -30.53 8.26
CA SER A 150 3.23 -29.59 7.17
C SER A 150 1.82 -29.85 6.61
N LYS A 151 1.43 -31.12 6.49
CA LYS A 151 0.07 -31.48 6.07
C LYS A 151 -0.97 -31.03 7.07
N LYS A 152 -0.68 -31.22 8.37
CA LYS A 152 -1.57 -30.78 9.45
C LYS A 152 -1.74 -29.26 9.47
N ASP A 153 -0.65 -28.53 9.28
CA ASP A 153 -0.69 -27.06 9.24
C ASP A 153 -1.54 -26.56 8.06
N THR A 154 -1.36 -27.14 6.86
CA THR A 154 -2.19 -26.78 5.70
C THR A 154 -3.65 -27.14 5.90
N GLN A 155 -3.96 -28.28 6.54
CA GLN A 155 -5.32 -28.63 6.89
C GLN A 155 -5.96 -27.64 7.85
N ASN A 156 -5.21 -27.14 8.83
CA ASN A 156 -5.68 -26.11 9.75
C ASN A 156 -6.02 -24.81 9.00
N LEU A 157 -5.20 -24.42 8.00
CA LEU A 157 -5.50 -23.27 7.15
C LEU A 157 -6.79 -23.46 6.34
N ILE A 158 -6.99 -24.63 5.74
CA ILE A 158 -8.21 -24.95 5.00
C ILE A 158 -9.41 -24.85 5.95
N ASN A 159 -9.36 -25.51 7.11
CA ASN A 159 -10.45 -25.46 8.10
C ASN A 159 -10.74 -24.02 8.58
N TYR A 160 -9.68 -23.19 8.70
CA TYR A 160 -9.85 -21.78 9.05
C TYR A 160 -10.57 -21.02 7.94
N LEU A 161 -10.16 -21.18 6.66
CA LEU A 161 -10.82 -20.54 5.51
C LEU A 161 -12.29 -20.99 5.39
N ASP A 162 -12.60 -22.27 5.61
CA ASP A 162 -13.96 -22.79 5.67
C ASP A 162 -14.78 -22.06 6.74
N SER A 163 -14.22 -21.87 7.92
CA SER A 163 -14.90 -21.22 9.05
C SER A 163 -15.30 -19.75 8.77
N ILE A 164 -14.59 -19.09 7.85
CA ILE A 164 -14.86 -17.72 7.43
C ILE A 164 -15.46 -17.61 6.02
N ASN A 165 -15.86 -18.76 5.44
CA ASN A 165 -16.45 -18.88 4.11
C ASN A 165 -15.58 -18.22 3.00
N ARG A 166 -14.29 -18.57 2.96
CA ARG A 166 -13.31 -18.11 1.96
C ARG A 166 -12.80 -19.28 1.12
N PRO A 167 -12.46 -19.04 -0.16
CA PRO A 167 -11.84 -20.07 -1.00
C PRO A 167 -10.47 -20.50 -0.47
N HIS A 168 -10.07 -21.73 -0.78
CA HIS A 168 -8.81 -22.34 -0.29
C HIS A 168 -7.58 -21.87 -1.05
N TYR A 169 -7.38 -20.55 -1.15
CA TYR A 169 -6.19 -19.94 -1.74
C TYR A 169 -5.29 -19.34 -0.67
N LEU A 170 -3.98 -19.47 -0.86
CA LEU A 170 -3.00 -18.84 0.05
C LEU A 170 -3.20 -17.33 0.14
N SER A 171 -3.56 -16.68 -0.96
CA SER A 171 -3.83 -15.24 -1.00
C SER A 171 -4.98 -14.80 -0.07
N GLU A 172 -5.95 -15.68 0.21
CA GLU A 172 -7.05 -15.37 1.13
C GLU A 172 -6.58 -15.23 2.58
N ILE A 173 -5.55 -15.98 2.98
CA ILE A 173 -4.91 -15.83 4.29
C ILE A 173 -4.29 -14.44 4.44
N GLY A 174 -3.57 -13.96 3.40
CA GLY A 174 -3.00 -12.61 3.40
C GLY A 174 -4.06 -11.51 3.48
N LYS A 175 -5.14 -11.64 2.69
CA LYS A 175 -6.27 -10.70 2.72
C LYS A 175 -6.92 -10.64 4.10
N GLU A 176 -7.16 -11.79 4.72
CA GLU A 176 -7.78 -11.87 6.04
C GLU A 176 -6.88 -11.24 7.11
N ARG A 177 -5.58 -11.52 7.06
CA ARG A 177 -4.62 -10.89 7.99
C ARG A 177 -4.64 -9.37 7.92
N ILE A 178 -4.59 -8.80 6.71
CA ILE A 178 -4.62 -7.35 6.52
C ILE A 178 -5.96 -6.77 7.00
N PHE A 179 -7.05 -7.44 6.71
CA PHE A 179 -8.38 -7.04 7.17
C PHE A 179 -8.48 -7.03 8.70
N GLN A 180 -7.98 -8.07 9.36
CA GLN A 180 -7.95 -8.12 10.82
C GLN A 180 -7.01 -7.07 11.43
N ALA A 181 -5.88 -6.77 10.79
CA ALA A 181 -5.00 -5.68 11.19
C ALA A 181 -5.73 -4.33 11.12
N GLY A 182 -6.40 -4.04 10.00
CA GLY A 182 -7.16 -2.81 9.81
C GLY A 182 -8.28 -2.62 10.84
N LYS A 183 -8.99 -3.70 11.22
CA LYS A 183 -10.03 -3.66 12.26
C LYS A 183 -9.51 -3.24 13.64
N ARG A 184 -8.26 -3.53 13.96
CA ARG A 184 -7.66 -3.26 15.27
C ARG A 184 -7.04 -1.88 15.39
N ILE A 185 -6.83 -1.21 14.28
CA ILE A 185 -6.34 0.17 14.27
C ILE A 185 -7.44 1.09 14.81
N LEU A 186 -7.15 1.76 15.91
CA LEU A 186 -8.04 2.74 16.53
C LEU A 186 -7.86 4.11 15.85
N GLY A 187 -8.95 4.86 15.73
CA GLY A 187 -8.98 6.19 15.10
C GLY A 187 -9.76 6.18 13.77
N LYS A 188 -10.42 7.30 13.47
CA LYS A 188 -11.26 7.45 12.27
C LYS A 188 -10.45 7.91 11.05
N ASP A 189 -9.33 8.59 11.27
CA ASP A 189 -8.57 9.28 10.23
C ASP A 189 -7.46 8.43 9.60
N ASN A 190 -7.27 7.19 10.08
CA ASN A 190 -6.27 6.27 9.52
C ASN A 190 -6.86 5.50 8.33
N ASP A 191 -6.10 5.43 7.24
CA ASP A 191 -6.42 4.53 6.13
C ASP A 191 -6.30 3.06 6.59
N LYS A 192 -7.43 2.37 6.59
CA LYS A 192 -7.57 0.97 7.04
C LYS A 192 -7.96 0.05 5.89
N GLY A 193 -8.14 0.64 4.71
CA GLY A 193 -8.59 -0.05 3.53
C GLY A 193 -7.46 -0.64 2.71
N PHE A 194 -7.81 -1.58 1.86
CA PHE A 194 -6.98 -2.04 0.76
C PHE A 194 -7.85 -2.49 -0.40
N ARG A 195 -7.32 -2.42 -1.60
CA ARG A 195 -7.98 -2.93 -2.79
C ARG A 195 -7.41 -4.27 -3.17
N VAL A 196 -8.26 -5.14 -3.68
CA VAL A 196 -7.86 -6.46 -4.17
C VAL A 196 -8.10 -6.49 -5.67
N PHE A 197 -7.04 -6.82 -6.41
CA PHE A 197 -7.09 -7.02 -7.84
C PHE A 197 -6.70 -8.46 -8.17
N LYS A 198 -7.34 -9.03 -9.17
CA LYS A 198 -6.94 -10.27 -9.80
C LYS A 198 -6.33 -9.94 -11.16
N LEU A 199 -5.11 -10.40 -11.40
CA LEU A 199 -4.54 -10.31 -12.74
C LEU A 199 -5.29 -11.29 -13.65
N ASP A 200 -5.80 -10.77 -14.74
CA ASP A 200 -6.55 -11.51 -15.74
C ASP A 200 -6.11 -11.07 -17.15
N ASP A 201 -6.69 -11.67 -18.16
CA ASP A 201 -6.53 -11.24 -19.53
C ASP A 201 -7.08 -9.83 -19.78
N SER A 202 -6.76 -9.26 -20.94
CA SER A 202 -7.32 -7.98 -21.42
C SER A 202 -8.84 -7.94 -21.29
N ASN A 203 -9.39 -6.76 -20.95
CA ASN A 203 -10.84 -6.52 -20.94
C ASN A 203 -11.46 -6.62 -22.35
N MET A 204 -10.64 -6.51 -23.38
CA MET A 204 -11.09 -6.49 -24.78
C MET A 204 -11.06 -7.88 -25.38
N THR A 205 -11.99 -8.15 -26.27
CA THR A 205 -11.96 -9.35 -27.12
C THR A 205 -10.79 -9.28 -28.10
N ASN A 206 -10.21 -10.44 -28.43
CA ASN A 206 -9.16 -10.50 -29.43
C ASN A 206 -9.72 -10.17 -30.81
N VAL A 207 -9.17 -9.18 -31.48
CA VAL A 207 -9.57 -8.74 -32.83
C VAL A 207 -8.70 -9.34 -33.95
N PHE A 208 -7.79 -10.26 -33.60
CA PHE A 208 -6.96 -10.96 -34.58
C PHE A 208 -7.68 -12.21 -35.07
N TYR A 209 -8.28 -12.12 -36.25
CA TYR A 209 -8.85 -13.22 -36.96
C TYR A 209 -7.98 -13.57 -38.17
N SER A 210 -7.88 -14.86 -38.50
CA SER A 210 -7.27 -15.26 -39.79
C SER A 210 -8.17 -14.77 -40.95
N VAL A 211 -7.58 -14.61 -42.14
CA VAL A 211 -8.36 -14.13 -43.31
C VAL A 211 -9.55 -15.04 -43.61
N ASP A 212 -9.45 -16.33 -43.28
CA ASP A 212 -10.50 -17.33 -43.50
C ASP A 212 -11.65 -17.25 -42.45
N ASP A 213 -11.43 -16.58 -41.33
CA ASP A 213 -12.39 -16.44 -40.22
C ASP A 213 -13.31 -15.20 -40.39
N TYR A 214 -13.06 -14.35 -41.40
CA TYR A 214 -13.88 -13.15 -41.62
C TYR A 214 -15.26 -13.52 -42.20
N SER A 215 -16.32 -13.26 -41.41
CA SER A 215 -17.70 -13.39 -41.85
C SER A 215 -18.45 -12.10 -41.54
N GLN A 216 -19.57 -11.84 -42.25
CA GLN A 216 -20.38 -10.65 -42.06
C GLN A 216 -20.96 -10.54 -40.63
N GLY A 217 -21.15 -11.68 -39.95
CA GLY A 217 -21.54 -11.72 -38.54
C GLY A 217 -20.46 -11.25 -37.54
N LEU A 218 -19.17 -11.28 -37.96
CA LEU A 218 -18.07 -10.75 -37.15
C LEU A 218 -18.07 -9.22 -37.07
N LEU A 219 -18.59 -8.52 -38.08
CA LEU A 219 -18.71 -7.07 -38.04
C LEU A 219 -19.65 -6.58 -36.94
N SER A 220 -20.74 -7.32 -36.67
CA SER A 220 -21.62 -7.02 -35.53
C SER A 220 -21.01 -7.36 -34.16
N ASN A 221 -20.08 -8.34 -34.11
CA ASN A 221 -19.35 -8.63 -32.87
C ASN A 221 -18.22 -7.62 -32.59
N LEU A 222 -17.79 -6.84 -33.59
CA LEU A 222 -16.85 -5.73 -33.41
C LEU A 222 -17.49 -4.49 -32.75
N GLU A 223 -18.83 -4.40 -32.72
CA GLU A 223 -19.55 -3.37 -31.98
C GLU A 223 -19.47 -3.55 -30.46
N SER A 224 -19.24 -4.78 -30.00
CA SER A 224 -18.98 -5.10 -28.58
C SER A 224 -17.61 -5.73 -28.44
N ASN A 225 -16.58 -4.88 -28.40
CA ASN A 225 -15.18 -5.30 -28.25
C ASN A 225 -14.81 -5.66 -26.79
N ILE A 226 -15.73 -5.52 -25.84
CA ILE A 226 -15.54 -5.84 -24.42
C ILE A 226 -15.97 -7.28 -24.16
N LYS A 227 -15.19 -8.02 -23.39
CA LYS A 227 -15.54 -9.39 -22.97
C LYS A 227 -16.80 -9.37 -22.09
N SER A 228 -17.68 -10.34 -22.27
CA SER A 228 -19.00 -10.40 -21.60
C SER A 228 -18.92 -10.67 -20.09
N ASP A 229 -17.78 -11.13 -19.60
CA ASP A 229 -17.51 -11.41 -18.17
C ASP A 229 -16.87 -10.22 -17.44
N ARG A 230 -16.71 -9.07 -18.08
CA ARG A 230 -16.16 -7.84 -17.51
C ARG A 230 -17.26 -6.95 -16.97
N ASN A 231 -16.99 -6.34 -15.81
CA ASN A 231 -17.86 -5.36 -15.17
C ASN A 231 -17.28 -3.94 -15.27
N ASP A 232 -18.06 -2.95 -14.89
CA ASP A 232 -17.67 -1.53 -14.98
C ASP A 232 -16.38 -1.20 -14.21
N LEU A 233 -16.13 -1.86 -13.08
CA LEU A 233 -14.90 -1.65 -12.33
C LEU A 233 -13.69 -2.21 -13.05
N ASP A 234 -13.82 -3.35 -13.74
CA ASP A 234 -12.74 -3.89 -14.57
C ASP A 234 -12.35 -2.90 -15.67
N LEU A 235 -13.35 -2.27 -16.31
CA LEU A 235 -13.14 -1.26 -17.33
C LEU A 235 -12.54 0.02 -16.75
N LEU A 236 -13.06 0.50 -15.63
CA LEU A 236 -12.57 1.68 -14.94
C LEU A 236 -11.10 1.52 -14.57
N PHE A 237 -10.76 0.44 -13.87
CA PHE A 237 -9.37 0.19 -13.46
C PHE A 237 -8.45 -0.11 -14.65
N GLY A 238 -8.95 -0.72 -15.70
CA GLY A 238 -8.22 -0.86 -16.97
C GLY A 238 -7.84 0.51 -17.56
N CYS A 239 -8.77 1.46 -17.59
CA CYS A 239 -8.50 2.83 -18.03
C CYS A 239 -7.51 3.57 -17.12
N LEU A 240 -7.60 3.37 -15.79
CA LEU A 240 -6.65 3.97 -14.86
C LEU A 240 -5.22 3.50 -15.13
N ILE A 241 -5.02 2.20 -15.36
CA ILE A 241 -3.72 1.61 -15.70
C ILE A 241 -3.19 2.19 -17.01
N GLU A 242 -4.03 2.24 -18.05
CA GLU A 242 -3.64 2.76 -19.37
C GLU A 242 -3.20 4.23 -19.32
N TRP A 243 -3.85 5.03 -18.48
CA TRP A 243 -3.48 6.44 -18.29
C TRP A 243 -2.41 6.68 -17.22
N GLY A 244 -1.90 5.62 -16.58
CA GLY A 244 -0.89 5.73 -15.53
C GLY A 244 -1.39 6.45 -14.27
N LEU A 245 -2.68 6.36 -13.98
CA LEU A 245 -3.26 6.94 -12.77
C LEU A 245 -3.05 6.01 -11.57
N PRO A 246 -2.77 6.58 -10.37
CA PRO A 246 -2.65 5.77 -9.16
C PRO A 246 -3.92 4.97 -8.88
N LEU A 247 -3.81 3.69 -8.54
CA LEU A 247 -4.98 2.84 -8.29
C LEU A 247 -5.53 2.95 -6.86
N SER A 248 -4.90 3.74 -6.00
CA SER A 248 -5.23 3.87 -4.57
C SER A 248 -6.10 5.08 -4.22
N LEU A 249 -6.41 5.95 -5.18
CA LEU A 249 -7.18 7.16 -4.92
C LEU A 249 -8.67 6.86 -4.73
N PRO A 250 -9.42 7.73 -4.03
CA PRO A 250 -10.84 7.52 -3.77
C PRO A 250 -11.65 7.43 -5.07
N TYR A 251 -12.70 6.63 -5.07
CA TYR A 251 -13.71 6.67 -6.13
C TYR A 251 -15.11 6.57 -5.53
N ASN A 252 -16.07 7.11 -6.24
CA ASN A 252 -17.47 7.04 -5.92
C ASN A 252 -18.28 6.63 -7.16
N SER A 253 -19.40 5.96 -6.94
CA SER A 253 -20.36 5.65 -7.99
C SER A 253 -21.71 6.23 -7.61
N GLU A 254 -22.33 6.94 -8.55
CA GLU A 254 -23.66 7.53 -8.40
C GLU A 254 -24.54 7.15 -9.59
N GLU A 255 -25.85 7.13 -9.39
CA GLU A 255 -26.82 6.89 -10.44
C GLU A 255 -27.42 8.22 -10.90
N ILE A 256 -27.39 8.52 -12.20
CA ILE A 256 -27.99 9.70 -12.81
C ILE A 256 -28.83 9.25 -13.99
N ASP A 257 -30.12 9.57 -13.98
CA ASP A 257 -31.08 9.23 -15.04
C ASP A 257 -31.03 7.76 -15.47
N GLY A 258 -30.81 6.85 -14.49
CA GLY A 258 -30.74 5.40 -14.71
C GLY A 258 -29.37 4.90 -15.22
N CYS A 259 -28.36 5.75 -15.30
CA CYS A 259 -26.99 5.39 -15.68
C CYS A 259 -26.05 5.46 -14.47
N THR A 260 -25.14 4.49 -14.38
CA THR A 260 -24.11 4.45 -13.34
C THR A 260 -22.90 5.28 -13.75
N ILE A 261 -22.57 6.29 -12.97
CA ILE A 261 -21.43 7.16 -13.21
C ILE A 261 -20.36 6.91 -12.15
N HIS A 262 -19.18 6.57 -12.60
CA HIS A 262 -18.01 6.35 -11.74
C HIS A 262 -17.14 7.59 -11.75
N ASP A 263 -16.98 8.22 -10.59
CA ASP A 263 -16.12 9.39 -10.39
C ASP A 263 -14.85 8.97 -9.61
N TYR A 264 -13.73 9.03 -10.26
CA TYR A 264 -12.44 8.71 -9.68
C TYR A 264 -11.68 9.98 -9.31
N ASN A 265 -11.30 10.07 -8.03
CA ASN A 265 -10.54 11.18 -7.44
C ASN A 265 -11.14 12.55 -7.72
N ASN A 266 -12.47 12.70 -7.54
CA ASN A 266 -13.20 13.95 -7.72
C ASN A 266 -12.96 14.60 -9.09
N GLY A 267 -13.09 13.83 -10.16
CA GLY A 267 -13.02 14.33 -11.53
C GLY A 267 -11.68 14.14 -12.24
N ASP A 268 -10.72 13.42 -11.67
CA ASP A 268 -9.53 13.00 -12.45
C ASP A 268 -9.94 12.11 -13.63
N LEU A 269 -10.93 11.26 -13.41
CA LEU A 269 -11.59 10.46 -14.44
C LEU A 269 -13.06 10.25 -14.07
N ILE A 270 -13.96 10.54 -14.98
CA ILE A 270 -15.37 10.14 -14.89
C ILE A 270 -15.68 9.14 -16.00
N ALA A 271 -16.28 8.00 -15.64
CA ALA A 271 -16.65 6.95 -16.57
C ALA A 271 -18.14 6.63 -16.48
N CYS A 272 -18.74 6.31 -17.62
CA CYS A 272 -20.06 5.71 -17.70
C CYS A 272 -20.05 4.63 -18.79
N PHE A 273 -20.36 3.40 -18.39
CA PHE A 273 -20.27 2.23 -19.28
C PHE A 273 -21.63 1.63 -19.61
N ASP A 274 -22.72 2.31 -19.24
CA ASP A 274 -24.09 1.89 -19.60
C ASP A 274 -24.33 1.96 -21.11
N GLU A 275 -25.31 1.23 -21.58
CA GLU A 275 -25.75 1.25 -22.97
C GLU A 275 -26.73 2.40 -23.20
N ASN A 276 -26.73 2.99 -24.42
CA ASN A 276 -27.67 4.02 -24.85
C ASN A 276 -27.77 5.21 -23.87
N ILE A 277 -26.64 5.77 -23.45
CA ILE A 277 -26.57 6.88 -22.50
C ILE A 277 -27.32 8.10 -23.07
N PRO A 278 -28.27 8.69 -22.31
CA PRO A 278 -28.99 9.90 -22.75
C PRO A 278 -28.05 11.13 -22.79
N ASP A 279 -28.31 12.05 -23.70
CA ASP A 279 -27.59 13.33 -23.80
C ASP A 279 -27.65 14.15 -22.50
N SER A 280 -28.69 13.97 -21.67
CA SER A 280 -28.82 14.63 -20.36
C SER A 280 -27.71 14.20 -19.42
N VAL A 281 -27.38 12.91 -19.38
CA VAL A 281 -26.30 12.32 -18.56
C VAL A 281 -24.93 12.80 -19.04
N ILE A 282 -24.70 12.78 -20.37
CA ILE A 282 -23.45 13.26 -20.98
C ILE A 282 -23.22 14.74 -20.62
N LYS A 283 -24.26 15.57 -20.71
CA LYS A 283 -24.18 16.99 -20.31
C LYS A 283 -23.93 17.17 -18.82
N GLN A 284 -24.47 16.31 -17.97
CA GLN A 284 -24.19 16.36 -16.52
C GLN A 284 -22.74 16.00 -16.22
N ILE A 285 -22.20 14.97 -16.88
CA ILE A 285 -20.77 14.60 -16.78
C ILE A 285 -19.90 15.77 -17.26
N ALA A 286 -20.20 16.36 -18.42
CA ALA A 286 -19.45 17.49 -18.97
C ALA A 286 -19.48 18.72 -18.06
N LYS A 287 -20.61 19.00 -17.39
CA LYS A 287 -20.71 20.11 -16.42
C LYS A 287 -19.81 19.93 -15.19
N LYS A 288 -19.47 18.69 -14.81
CA LYS A 288 -18.49 18.41 -13.74
C LYS A 288 -17.07 18.75 -14.16
N ARG A 289 -16.81 18.98 -15.45
CA ARG A 289 -15.50 19.31 -16.03
C ARG A 289 -14.38 18.37 -15.57
N PRO A 290 -14.53 17.05 -15.75
CA PRO A 290 -13.48 16.13 -15.37
C PRO A 290 -12.23 16.33 -16.23
N LEU A 291 -11.08 15.91 -15.73
CA LEU A 291 -9.85 15.90 -16.55
C LEU A 291 -9.96 14.87 -17.68
N ARG A 292 -10.66 13.76 -17.42
CA ARG A 292 -10.89 12.68 -18.39
C ARG A 292 -12.31 12.15 -18.29
N ALA A 293 -12.91 11.85 -19.43
CA ALA A 293 -14.21 11.18 -19.51
C ALA A 293 -14.10 9.93 -20.38
N VAL A 294 -14.66 8.80 -19.92
CA VAL A 294 -14.63 7.52 -20.63
C VAL A 294 -16.02 6.97 -20.82
N PHE A 295 -16.28 6.51 -22.03
CA PHE A 295 -17.49 5.80 -22.42
C PHE A 295 -17.10 4.53 -23.17
N ARG A 296 -17.99 3.56 -23.29
CA ARG A 296 -17.79 2.43 -24.21
C ARG A 296 -18.51 2.70 -25.54
N ASP A 297 -18.10 2.01 -26.61
CA ASP A 297 -18.70 2.23 -27.93
C ASP A 297 -20.21 1.94 -27.93
N SER A 298 -20.64 0.85 -27.29
CA SER A 298 -22.05 0.49 -27.11
C SER A 298 -22.86 1.45 -26.20
N SER A 299 -22.23 2.45 -25.59
CA SER A 299 -22.94 3.52 -24.88
C SER A 299 -23.72 4.43 -25.81
N PHE A 300 -23.46 4.39 -27.11
CA PHE A 300 -24.08 5.24 -28.11
C PHE A 300 -24.96 4.45 -29.06
N ALA A 301 -26.21 4.90 -29.21
CA ALA A 301 -27.20 4.25 -30.09
C ALA A 301 -26.78 4.25 -31.58
N ASN A 302 -25.93 5.21 -32.00
CA ASN A 302 -25.47 5.37 -33.37
C ASN A 302 -24.24 6.31 -33.46
N SER A 303 -23.59 6.34 -34.61
CA SER A 303 -22.42 7.21 -34.86
C SER A 303 -22.69 8.70 -34.68
N PRO A 304 -23.85 9.28 -35.08
CA PRO A 304 -24.18 10.66 -34.73
C PRO A 304 -24.19 10.97 -33.25
N SER A 305 -24.74 10.08 -32.41
CA SER A 305 -24.70 10.25 -30.95
C SER A 305 -23.29 10.28 -30.41
N LYS A 306 -22.38 9.43 -30.92
CA LYS A 306 -20.96 9.43 -30.55
C LYS A 306 -20.25 10.73 -30.94
N ILE A 307 -20.55 11.30 -32.12
CA ILE A 307 -20.03 12.61 -32.56
C ILE A 307 -20.54 13.74 -31.65
N ASN A 308 -21.82 13.69 -31.29
CA ASN A 308 -22.46 14.68 -30.44
C ASN A 308 -21.79 14.78 -29.05
N VAL A 309 -21.30 13.68 -28.50
CA VAL A 309 -20.53 13.69 -27.25
C VAL A 309 -19.32 14.62 -27.35
N GLY A 310 -18.56 14.53 -28.44
CA GLY A 310 -17.41 15.39 -28.67
C GLY A 310 -17.82 16.88 -28.71
N GLU A 311 -18.92 17.22 -29.34
CA GLU A 311 -19.41 18.60 -29.42
C GLU A 311 -19.93 19.10 -28.05
N ILE A 312 -20.60 18.25 -27.27
CA ILE A 312 -21.04 18.57 -25.90
C ILE A 312 -19.84 18.92 -25.03
N PHE A 313 -18.81 18.08 -25.07
CA PHE A 313 -17.60 18.32 -24.25
C PHE A 313 -16.82 19.54 -24.73
N LYS A 314 -16.67 19.77 -26.05
CA LYS A 314 -16.08 20.99 -26.59
C LYS A 314 -16.77 22.27 -26.10
N SER A 315 -18.10 22.21 -25.98
CA SER A 315 -18.89 23.37 -25.53
C SER A 315 -18.83 23.59 -24.02
N LEU A 316 -18.92 22.51 -23.20
CA LEU A 316 -19.10 22.60 -21.75
C LEU A 316 -17.81 22.38 -20.96
N ALA A 317 -16.88 21.59 -21.50
CA ALA A 317 -15.64 21.18 -20.84
C ALA A 317 -14.52 20.97 -21.86
N PRO A 318 -14.04 22.05 -22.53
CA PRO A 318 -13.08 21.94 -23.64
C PRO A 318 -11.73 21.32 -23.25
N ASP A 319 -11.37 21.38 -21.98
CA ASP A 319 -10.10 20.81 -21.46
C ASP A 319 -10.20 19.31 -21.11
N THR A 320 -11.42 18.74 -21.13
CA THR A 320 -11.64 17.32 -20.82
C THR A 320 -11.17 16.44 -21.97
N LYS A 321 -10.34 15.44 -21.64
CA LYS A 321 -9.97 14.39 -22.61
C LYS A 321 -11.04 13.31 -22.63
N VAL A 322 -11.79 13.21 -23.72
CA VAL A 322 -12.84 12.20 -23.93
C VAL A 322 -12.25 11.00 -24.64
N LYS A 323 -12.52 9.79 -24.15
CA LYS A 323 -12.15 8.52 -24.77
C LYS A 323 -13.38 7.60 -24.87
N VAL A 324 -13.47 6.88 -25.98
CA VAL A 324 -14.41 5.79 -26.17
C VAL A 324 -13.59 4.50 -26.29
N ILE A 325 -13.95 3.47 -25.54
CA ILE A 325 -13.27 2.15 -25.51
C ILE A 325 -14.15 1.08 -26.12
#